data_a296115f484ec1109547d806c2131a64
#
_entry.id   a296115f484ec1109547d806c2131a64
#
_cell.length_a   1.000
_cell.length_b   1.000
_cell.length_c   1.000
_cell.angle_alpha   90.00
_cell.angle_beta   90.00
_cell.angle_gamma   90.00
#
_symmetry.space_group_name_H-M   'P 1'
#
loop_
_entity.id
_entity.type
_entity.pdbx_description
1 polymer ?
#
loop_
_entity_poly.entity_id
_entity_poly.type
_entity_poly.pdbx_seq_one_letter_code
_entity_poly.pdbx_strand_id
1 'polypeptide(L)'
;MAKRLMSMNPSEIRKLNSKKLLEAIRLSEGRILASETVCSASPLLTSISNAELASSMSADILILNVYDVDKPEIKGLPACKPNDSIRTLKNLISVQ
;
A
#
# COMPACT_ATOMS: atom_id res chain seq x y z
N MET A 1 -12.73 19.39 6.79
CA MET A 1 -11.41 20.00 6.60
C MET A 1 -10.44 18.97 6.05
N ALA A 2 -9.70 19.33 5.02
CA ALA A 2 -8.71 18.41 4.44
C ALA A 2 -7.52 18.22 5.37
N LYS A 3 -7.02 16.99 5.44
CA LYS A 3 -5.85 16.63 6.23
C LYS A 3 -4.69 16.20 5.31
N ARG A 4 -3.48 16.38 5.80
CA ARG A 4 -2.29 15.80 5.14
C ARG A 4 -2.40 14.28 5.18
N LEU A 5 -1.91 13.62 4.12
CA LEU A 5 -1.95 12.16 4.06
C LEU A 5 -1.25 11.51 5.26
N MET A 6 -0.11 12.03 5.65
CA MET A 6 0.66 11.51 6.78
C MET A 6 -0.03 11.66 8.13
N SER A 7 -1.08 12.49 8.23
CA SER A 7 -1.86 12.69 9.45
C SER A 7 -3.12 11.83 9.51
N MET A 8 -3.37 11.04 8.47
CA MET A 8 -4.56 10.20 8.38
C MET A 8 -4.31 8.80 8.92
N ASN A 9 -5.33 8.21 9.54
CA ASN A 9 -5.30 6.79 9.87
C ASN A 9 -5.77 5.95 8.67
N PRO A 10 -5.57 4.62 8.68
CA PRO A 10 -5.96 3.78 7.55
C PRO A 10 -7.43 3.89 7.16
N SER A 11 -8.34 4.03 8.11
CA SER A 11 -9.77 4.13 7.79
C SER A 11 -10.11 5.44 7.07
N GLU A 12 -9.43 6.52 7.41
CA GLU A 12 -9.59 7.81 6.72
C GLU A 12 -9.06 7.73 5.29
N ILE A 13 -7.89 7.10 5.11
CA ILE A 13 -7.27 6.93 3.79
C ILE A 13 -8.18 6.13 2.86
N ARG A 14 -8.80 5.06 3.34
CA ARG A 14 -9.69 4.22 2.53
C ARG A 14 -10.93 4.95 2.02
N LYS A 15 -11.33 6.03 2.65
CA LYS A 15 -12.49 6.81 2.24
C LYS A 15 -12.17 7.88 1.20
N LEU A 16 -10.91 8.08 0.87
CA LEU A 16 -10.51 9.11 -0.08
C LEU A 16 -10.85 8.70 -1.51
N ASN A 17 -11.41 9.65 -2.28
CA ASN A 17 -11.47 9.53 -3.73
C ASN A 17 -10.19 10.11 -4.34
N SER A 18 -10.03 10.01 -5.65
CA SER A 18 -8.82 10.46 -6.34
C SER A 18 -8.51 11.95 -6.09
N LYS A 19 -9.54 12.79 -6.11
CA LYS A 19 -9.38 14.23 -5.91
C LYS A 19 -8.93 14.56 -4.49
N LYS A 20 -9.56 13.93 -3.50
CA LYS A 20 -9.22 14.13 -2.09
C LYS A 20 -7.86 13.56 -1.75
N LEU A 21 -7.48 12.43 -2.35
CA LEU A 21 -6.15 11.87 -2.19
C LEU A 21 -5.08 12.84 -2.71
N LEU A 22 -5.28 13.40 -3.90
CA LEU A 22 -4.34 14.37 -4.46
C LEU A 22 -4.19 15.60 -3.56
N GLU A 23 -5.30 16.09 -3.01
CA GLU A 23 -5.28 17.22 -2.08
C GLU A 23 -4.50 16.89 -0.81
N ALA A 24 -4.71 15.69 -0.24
CA ALA A 24 -3.99 15.23 0.95
C ALA A 24 -2.48 15.14 0.68
N ILE A 25 -2.09 14.69 -0.51
CA ILE A 25 -0.69 14.63 -0.92
C ILE A 25 -0.10 16.03 -1.00
N ARG A 26 -0.81 16.99 -1.62
CA ARG A 26 -0.36 18.38 -1.69
C ARG A 26 -0.15 19.00 -0.33
N LEU A 27 -1.09 18.77 0.59
CA LEU A 27 -1.00 19.31 1.95
C LEU A 27 0.18 18.75 2.74
N SER A 28 0.73 17.62 2.32
CA SER A 28 1.90 17.01 2.96
C SER A 28 3.22 17.68 2.59
N GLU A 29 3.21 18.59 1.61
CA GLU A 29 4.36 19.43 1.24
C GLU A 29 5.64 18.64 0.93
N GLY A 30 5.50 17.54 0.19
CA GLY A 30 6.64 16.70 -0.20
C GLY A 30 7.18 15.79 0.90
N ARG A 31 6.52 15.70 2.04
CA ARG A 31 6.95 14.84 3.16
C ARG A 31 6.37 13.44 3.11
N ILE A 32 5.79 13.05 1.98
CA ILE A 32 5.27 11.70 1.77
C ILE A 32 6.39 10.80 1.29
N LEU A 33 6.43 9.59 1.80
CA LEU A 33 7.35 8.54 1.36
C LEU A 33 6.59 7.53 0.50
N ALA A 34 6.98 7.42 -0.76
CA ALA A 34 6.51 6.35 -1.64
C ALA A 34 7.59 5.27 -1.73
N SER A 35 7.23 4.04 -1.49
CA SER A 35 8.16 2.92 -1.54
C SER A 35 7.76 1.95 -2.64
N GLU A 36 8.72 1.59 -3.50
CA GLU A 36 8.51 0.63 -4.57
C GLU A 36 8.94 -0.75 -4.11
N THR A 37 8.08 -1.75 -4.36
CA THR A 37 8.39 -3.16 -4.12
C THR A 37 8.10 -3.96 -5.37
N VAL A 38 8.87 -5.04 -5.59
CA VAL A 38 8.70 -5.91 -6.75
C VAL A 38 7.82 -7.09 -6.35
N CYS A 39 6.63 -7.19 -6.95
CA CYS A 39 5.65 -8.21 -6.57
C CYS A 39 6.13 -9.64 -6.80
N SER A 40 6.98 -9.87 -7.79
CA SER A 40 7.53 -11.19 -8.12
C SER A 40 8.78 -11.56 -7.31
N ALA A 41 9.33 -10.63 -6.54
CA ALA A 41 10.51 -10.90 -5.72
C ALA A 41 10.14 -11.66 -4.46
N SER A 42 11.01 -12.57 -4.02
CA SER A 42 10.82 -13.29 -2.76
C SER A 42 10.81 -12.32 -1.59
N PRO A 43 9.95 -12.55 -0.58
CA PRO A 43 9.91 -11.69 0.60
C PRO A 43 11.26 -11.64 1.33
N LEU A 44 11.66 -10.46 1.74
CA LEU A 44 12.86 -10.26 2.55
C LEU A 44 12.72 -10.95 3.90
N LEU A 45 11.52 -10.87 4.49
CA LEU A 45 11.14 -11.61 5.68
C LEU A 45 10.16 -12.71 5.26
N THR A 46 10.36 -13.94 5.78
CA THR A 46 9.59 -15.10 5.32
C THR A 46 8.10 -15.05 5.67
N SER A 47 7.72 -14.25 6.66
CA SER A 47 6.35 -14.23 7.19
C SER A 47 5.43 -13.21 6.53
N ILE A 48 5.97 -12.19 5.86
CA ILE A 48 5.16 -11.11 5.28
C ILE A 48 5.69 -10.72 3.90
N SER A 49 4.81 -10.13 3.09
CA SER A 49 5.22 -9.59 1.79
C SER A 49 6.12 -8.36 1.96
N ASN A 50 6.90 -8.03 0.91
CA ASN A 50 7.73 -6.83 0.93
C ASN A 50 6.88 -5.55 1.02
N ALA A 51 5.68 -5.55 0.43
CA ALA A 51 4.75 -4.42 0.54
C ALA A 51 4.30 -4.18 1.99
N GLU A 52 3.98 -5.26 2.72
CA GLU A 52 3.62 -5.16 4.14
C GLU A 52 4.80 -4.65 4.97
N LEU A 53 6.02 -5.12 4.66
CA LEU A 53 7.22 -4.66 5.33
C LEU A 53 7.43 -3.16 5.10
N ALA A 54 7.32 -2.69 3.86
CA ALA A 54 7.47 -1.27 3.53
C ALA A 54 6.42 -0.42 4.25
N SER A 55 5.17 -0.90 4.32
CA SER A 55 4.10 -0.21 5.05
C SER A 55 4.42 -0.11 6.54
N SER A 56 4.93 -1.19 7.14
CA SER A 56 5.29 -1.19 8.56
C SER A 56 6.46 -0.26 8.88
N MET A 57 7.29 0.06 7.88
CA MET A 57 8.42 0.99 8.00
C MET A 57 8.03 2.43 7.63
N SER A 58 6.74 2.74 7.69
CA SER A 58 6.18 4.09 7.53
C SER A 58 6.09 4.61 6.10
N ALA A 59 6.04 3.73 5.09
CA ALA A 59 5.72 4.17 3.74
C ALA A 59 4.26 4.64 3.68
N ASP A 60 4.02 5.77 3.05
CA ASP A 60 2.68 6.35 2.88
C ASP A 60 1.99 5.82 1.63
N ILE A 61 2.76 5.56 0.59
CA ILE A 61 2.28 5.06 -0.69
C ILE A 61 3.14 3.87 -1.09
N LEU A 62 2.51 2.80 -1.55
CA LEU A 62 3.21 1.63 -2.07
C LEU A 62 3.09 1.59 -3.58
N ILE A 63 4.23 1.41 -4.25
CA ILE A 63 4.28 1.21 -5.69
C ILE A 63 4.57 -0.26 -5.93
N LEU A 64 3.63 -0.96 -6.57
CA LEU A 64 3.73 -2.39 -6.84
C LEU A 64 4.32 -2.59 -8.23
N ASN A 65 5.64 -2.76 -8.31
CA ASN A 65 6.33 -3.00 -9.56
C ASN A 65 6.17 -4.47 -10.00
N VAL A 66 6.11 -4.69 -11.31
CA VAL A 66 5.92 -6.02 -11.89
C VAL A 66 4.61 -6.69 -11.43
N TYR A 67 3.59 -5.89 -11.17
CA TYR A 67 2.27 -6.41 -10.88
C TYR A 67 1.52 -6.67 -12.21
N ASP A 68 1.26 -7.93 -12.51
CA ASP A 68 0.56 -8.32 -13.74
C ASP A 68 -0.94 -8.38 -13.48
N VAL A 69 -1.71 -7.52 -14.13
CA VAL A 69 -3.17 -7.47 -13.95
C VAL A 69 -3.88 -8.70 -14.50
N ASP A 70 -3.26 -9.42 -15.44
CA ASP A 70 -3.83 -10.65 -15.99
C ASP A 70 -3.53 -11.88 -15.12
N LYS A 71 -2.40 -11.87 -14.42
CA LYS A 71 -2.01 -12.92 -13.48
C LYS A 71 -1.55 -12.27 -12.18
N PRO A 72 -2.48 -11.68 -11.41
CA PRO A 72 -2.10 -10.91 -10.21
C PRO A 72 -1.44 -11.79 -9.17
N GLU A 73 -0.26 -11.39 -8.73
CA GLU A 73 0.47 -12.09 -7.67
C GLU A 73 1.33 -11.10 -6.90
N ILE A 74 1.28 -11.19 -5.59
CA ILE A 74 2.20 -10.49 -4.70
C ILE A 74 2.78 -11.56 -3.78
N LYS A 75 4.07 -11.88 -3.96
CA LYS A 75 4.69 -12.94 -3.16
C LYS A 75 4.73 -12.59 -1.68
N GLY A 76 4.44 -13.55 -0.85
CA GLY A 76 4.44 -13.40 0.60
C GLY A 76 3.10 -13.07 1.22
N LEU A 77 2.07 -12.81 0.41
CA LEU A 77 0.72 -12.62 0.94
C LEU A 77 0.13 -13.95 1.43
N PRO A 78 -0.78 -13.91 2.42
CA PRO A 78 -1.57 -15.09 2.77
C PRO A 78 -2.32 -15.64 1.54
N ALA A 79 -2.67 -16.93 1.58
CA ALA A 79 -3.40 -17.56 0.49
C ALA A 79 -4.70 -16.79 0.20
N CYS A 80 -4.87 -16.39 -1.06
CA CYS A 80 -6.06 -15.69 -1.53
C CYS A 80 -6.20 -15.92 -3.03
N LYS A 81 -7.38 -15.61 -3.57
CA LYS A 81 -7.57 -15.65 -5.01
C LYS A 81 -6.70 -14.58 -5.67
N PRO A 82 -6.09 -14.85 -6.84
CA PRO A 82 -5.24 -13.86 -7.50
C PRO A 82 -5.90 -12.48 -7.67
N ASN A 83 -7.19 -12.45 -8.04
CA ASN A 83 -7.91 -11.19 -8.23
C ASN A 83 -8.16 -10.41 -6.93
N ASP A 84 -7.97 -11.03 -5.78
CA ASP A 84 -8.15 -10.41 -4.47
C ASP A 84 -6.82 -9.97 -3.83
N SER A 85 -5.70 -10.07 -4.55
CA SER A 85 -4.38 -9.80 -3.98
C SER A 85 -4.24 -8.36 -3.44
N ILE A 86 -4.68 -7.35 -4.21
CA ILE A 86 -4.62 -5.95 -3.76
C ILE A 86 -5.55 -5.72 -2.56
N ARG A 87 -6.76 -6.27 -2.60
CA ARG A 87 -7.70 -6.16 -1.49
C ARG A 87 -7.13 -6.80 -0.22
N THR A 88 -6.55 -7.98 -0.35
CA THR A 88 -5.91 -8.68 0.78
C THR A 88 -4.78 -7.84 1.35
N LEU A 89 -3.92 -7.29 0.49
CA LEU A 89 -2.83 -6.42 0.93
C LEU A 89 -3.38 -5.18 1.66
N LYS A 90 -4.37 -4.51 1.10
CA LYS A 90 -4.97 -3.32 1.72
C LYS A 90 -5.55 -3.61 3.10
N ASN A 91 -6.18 -4.75 3.27
CA ASN A 91 -6.72 -5.14 4.57
C ASN A 91 -5.63 -5.37 5.60
N LEU A 92 -4.49 -5.95 5.20
CA LEU A 92 -3.37 -6.19 6.09
C LEU A 92 -2.68 -4.90 6.55
N ILE A 93 -2.44 -3.97 5.63
CA ILE A 93 -1.77 -2.71 5.97
C ILE A 93 -2.68 -1.71 6.68
N SER A 94 -3.99 -1.90 6.61
CA SER A 94 -4.95 -0.97 7.23
C SER A 94 -5.16 -1.23 8.72
N VAL A 95 -4.62 -2.30 9.26
CA VAL A 95 -4.76 -2.63 10.70
C VAL A 95 -3.55 -2.21 11.53
N GLN A 96 -2.66 -1.49 10.92
CA GLN A 96 -1.52 -0.93 11.64
C GLN A 96 -1.93 0.28 12.54
#